data_fbbc5c43595522906bbf2b8480936b29
#
_entry.id   fbbc5c43595522906bbf2b8480936b29
#
_cell.length_a   1.000
_cell.length_b   1.000
_cell.length_c   1.000
_cell.angle_alpha   90.00
_cell.angle_beta   90.00
_cell.angle_gamma   90.00
#
_symmetry.space_group_name_H-M   'P 1'
#
loop_
_entity.id
_entity.type
_entity.pdbx_description
1 polymer ?
#
loop_
_entity_poly.entity_id
_entity_poly.type
_entity_poly.pdbx_seq_one_letter_code
_entity_poly.pdbx_strand_id
1 'polypeptide(L)'
;MLVATSAFGEGVDIPDIRNVVLFQLPYNEIEFNQMSGRAGRDGKDARVHLLFGRSDVKHNDRILQDMTPDHDVLAEVYRTLRAWQRKTPGEFFEMADGELAHIVSGAGCEITAASAACGIAVFRELGLIETHVAYASGEGARMVRVKEGAGRVELTDSVRYREGLGERDIFKAFYEWVIDCDCARLEQRVSGPITPQMKPLHLR
;
A
#
# COMPACT_ATOMS: atom_id res chain seq x y z
N MET A 1 12.81 -27.50 8.77
CA MET A 1 12.06 -26.23 8.82
C MET A 1 12.71 -25.25 7.88
N LEU A 2 11.96 -24.62 7.00
CA LEU A 2 12.42 -23.56 6.12
C LEU A 2 11.73 -22.25 6.55
N VAL A 3 12.49 -21.18 6.68
CA VAL A 3 11.95 -19.83 6.93
C VAL A 3 12.28 -19.00 5.70
N ALA A 4 11.30 -18.33 5.15
CA ALA A 4 11.44 -17.59 3.91
C ALA A 4 10.54 -16.35 3.87
N THR A 5 10.91 -15.38 3.07
CA THR A 5 10.04 -14.25 2.72
C THR A 5 9.06 -14.66 1.60
N SER A 6 8.06 -13.82 1.32
CA SER A 6 7.11 -14.02 0.21
C SER A 6 7.83 -14.23 -1.14
N ALA A 7 8.96 -13.57 -1.37
CA ALA A 7 9.77 -13.70 -2.57
C ALA A 7 10.31 -15.12 -2.81
N PHE A 8 10.61 -15.87 -1.75
CA PHE A 8 11.03 -17.28 -1.89
C PHE A 8 9.92 -18.16 -2.47
N GLY A 9 8.70 -17.72 -2.30
CA GLY A 9 7.53 -18.43 -2.78
C GLY A 9 7.41 -18.48 -4.31
N GLU A 10 8.05 -17.61 -5.05
CA GLU A 10 7.97 -17.59 -6.50
C GLU A 10 8.98 -18.57 -7.11
N GLY A 11 8.49 -19.56 -7.84
CA GLY A 11 9.33 -20.51 -8.57
C GLY A 11 9.79 -21.76 -7.80
N VAL A 12 9.47 -21.91 -6.51
CA VAL A 12 9.80 -23.12 -5.75
C VAL A 12 8.62 -24.07 -5.73
N ASP A 13 8.80 -25.25 -6.30
CA ASP A 13 7.82 -26.33 -6.28
C ASP A 13 8.27 -27.46 -5.38
N ILE A 14 7.79 -27.47 -4.16
CA ILE A 14 8.01 -28.53 -3.16
C ILE A 14 6.66 -29.20 -2.92
N PRO A 15 6.44 -30.42 -3.40
CA PRO A 15 5.12 -31.04 -3.39
C PRO A 15 4.65 -31.49 -2.00
N ASP A 16 5.56 -31.82 -1.09
CA ASP A 16 5.30 -32.50 0.16
C ASP A 16 5.35 -31.60 1.41
N ILE A 17 5.06 -30.31 1.26
CA ILE A 17 4.95 -29.38 2.39
C ILE A 17 3.71 -29.75 3.21
N ARG A 18 3.95 -30.16 4.48
CA ARG A 18 2.87 -30.58 5.42
C ARG A 18 2.37 -29.45 6.31
N ASN A 19 3.18 -28.43 6.55
CA ASN A 19 2.81 -27.31 7.37
C ASN A 19 3.30 -26.03 6.73
N VAL A 20 2.40 -25.07 6.52
CA VAL A 20 2.71 -23.69 6.14
C VAL A 20 2.32 -22.81 7.31
N VAL A 21 3.25 -22.01 7.80
CA VAL A 21 3.01 -21.04 8.86
C VAL A 21 3.16 -19.64 8.26
N LEU A 22 2.08 -18.91 8.20
CA LEU A 22 2.05 -17.49 7.83
C LEU A 22 2.21 -16.69 9.12
N PHE A 23 3.36 -16.07 9.29
CA PHE A 23 3.73 -15.33 10.51
C PHE A 23 3.32 -13.85 10.46
N GLN A 24 2.39 -13.51 9.61
CA GLN A 24 1.85 -12.16 9.47
C GLN A 24 0.53 -12.24 8.72
N LEU A 25 -0.38 -11.29 8.97
CA LEU A 25 -1.60 -11.19 8.20
C LEU A 25 -1.27 -10.73 6.77
N PRO A 26 -1.60 -11.50 5.71
CA PRO A 26 -1.51 -11.04 4.33
C PRO A 26 -2.36 -9.79 4.07
N TYR A 27 -2.01 -9.01 3.06
CA TYR A 27 -2.77 -7.79 2.72
C TYR A 27 -4.13 -8.08 2.07
N ASN A 28 -4.27 -9.24 1.46
CA ASN A 28 -5.49 -9.60 0.75
C ASN A 28 -5.61 -11.13 0.59
N GLU A 29 -6.76 -11.52 0.09
CA GLU A 29 -7.11 -12.91 -0.17
C GLU A 29 -6.21 -13.59 -1.21
N ILE A 30 -5.77 -12.86 -2.23
CA ILE A 30 -4.91 -13.39 -3.29
C ILE A 30 -3.55 -13.79 -2.69
N GLU A 31 -2.96 -12.89 -1.91
CA GLU A 31 -1.70 -13.16 -1.22
C GLU A 31 -1.84 -14.34 -0.24
N PHE A 32 -2.93 -14.36 0.54
CA PHE A 32 -3.24 -15.49 1.43
C PHE A 32 -3.29 -16.81 0.67
N ASN A 33 -3.99 -16.87 -0.47
CA ASN A 33 -4.11 -18.07 -1.27
C ASN A 33 -2.78 -18.48 -1.93
N GLN A 34 -1.97 -17.53 -2.39
CA GLN A 34 -0.65 -17.80 -2.94
C GLN A 34 0.29 -18.42 -1.90
N MET A 35 0.27 -17.91 -0.68
CA MET A 35 1.09 -18.41 0.40
C MET A 35 0.59 -19.77 0.93
N SER A 36 -0.70 -19.88 1.20
CA SER A 36 -1.34 -21.09 1.74
C SER A 36 -1.37 -22.24 0.73
N GLY A 37 -1.56 -21.95 -0.56
CA GLY A 37 -1.60 -22.91 -1.65
C GLY A 37 -0.28 -23.65 -1.94
N ARG A 38 0.73 -23.46 -1.09
CA ARG A 38 1.96 -24.24 -1.10
C ARG A 38 1.87 -25.52 -0.27
N ALA A 39 0.89 -25.59 0.61
CA ALA A 39 0.64 -26.77 1.42
C ALA A 39 0.00 -27.89 0.57
N GLY A 40 0.51 -29.12 0.73
CA GLY A 40 -0.14 -30.33 0.21
C GLY A 40 -0.29 -30.42 -1.32
N ARG A 41 0.64 -29.91 -2.09
CA ARG A 41 0.59 -29.96 -3.57
C ARG A 41 0.60 -31.37 -4.15
N ASP A 42 1.03 -32.35 -3.36
CA ASP A 42 0.98 -33.77 -3.71
C ASP A 42 -0.40 -34.42 -3.46
N GLY A 43 -1.41 -33.62 -3.08
CA GLY A 43 -2.77 -34.07 -2.81
C GLY A 43 -2.96 -34.75 -1.45
N LYS A 44 -1.96 -34.72 -0.57
CA LYS A 44 -2.07 -35.26 0.80
C LYS A 44 -2.40 -34.15 1.78
N ASP A 45 -2.97 -34.53 2.92
CA ASP A 45 -3.33 -33.64 3.99
C ASP A 45 -2.14 -32.75 4.42
N ALA A 46 -2.39 -31.47 4.53
CA ALA A 46 -1.45 -30.47 5.00
C ALA A 46 -2.19 -29.44 5.86
N ARG A 47 -1.43 -28.67 6.65
CA ARG A 47 -1.98 -27.65 7.55
C ARG A 47 -1.44 -26.28 7.22
N VAL A 48 -2.32 -25.30 7.26
CA VAL A 48 -1.98 -23.89 7.16
C VAL A 48 -2.27 -23.23 8.51
N HIS A 49 -1.27 -22.54 9.04
CA HIS A 49 -1.36 -21.81 10.31
C HIS A 49 -1.21 -20.32 10.00
N LEU A 50 -2.22 -19.54 10.30
CA LEU A 50 -2.17 -18.08 10.19
C LEU A 50 -1.96 -17.51 11.60
N LEU A 51 -0.79 -16.94 11.84
CA LEU A 51 -0.40 -16.32 13.11
C LEU A 51 -0.32 -14.82 12.93
N PHE A 52 -1.20 -14.09 13.58
CA PHE A 52 -1.18 -12.64 13.56
C PHE A 52 -1.76 -12.05 14.84
N GLY A 53 -1.42 -10.81 15.12
CA GLY A 53 -1.91 -10.05 16.26
C GLY A 53 -2.43 -8.67 15.84
N ARG A 54 -3.00 -7.95 16.80
CA ARG A 54 -3.48 -6.57 16.57
C ARG A 54 -2.38 -5.61 16.12
N SER A 55 -1.13 -5.88 16.51
CA SER A 55 0.03 -5.12 16.06
C SER A 55 0.28 -5.25 14.57
N ASP A 56 0.10 -6.46 14.03
CA ASP A 56 0.34 -6.73 12.60
C ASP A 56 -0.70 -6.03 11.74
N VAL A 57 -1.96 -6.05 12.18
CA VAL A 57 -3.04 -5.32 11.50
C VAL A 57 -2.77 -3.83 11.47
N LYS A 58 -2.38 -3.25 12.61
CA LYS A 58 -2.03 -1.83 12.68
C LYS A 58 -0.81 -1.48 11.82
N HIS A 59 0.16 -2.39 11.76
CA HIS A 59 1.35 -2.20 10.93
C HIS A 59 0.99 -2.20 9.44
N ASN A 60 0.21 -3.18 8.99
CA ASN A 60 -0.25 -3.25 7.61
C ASN A 60 -1.12 -2.05 7.22
N ASP A 61 -2.06 -1.66 8.09
CA ASP A 61 -2.91 -0.48 7.87
C ASP A 61 -2.05 0.79 7.74
N ARG A 62 -1.04 0.96 8.60
CA ARG A 62 -0.11 2.10 8.50
C ARG A 62 0.67 2.10 7.19
N ILE A 63 1.18 0.96 6.73
CA ILE A 63 1.87 0.87 5.43
C ILE A 63 0.94 1.29 4.30
N LEU A 64 -0.29 0.80 4.29
CA LEU A 64 -1.27 1.16 3.26
C LEU A 64 -1.66 2.64 3.33
N GLN A 65 -1.75 3.22 4.53
CA GLN A 65 -1.96 4.66 4.71
C GLN A 65 -0.77 5.48 4.22
N ASP A 66 0.45 5.03 4.45
CA ASP A 66 1.65 5.69 3.94
C ASP A 66 1.72 5.64 2.41
N MET A 67 1.27 4.54 1.79
CA MET A 67 1.20 4.38 0.34
C MET A 67 0.03 5.16 -0.29
N THR A 68 -1.04 5.39 0.46
CA THR A 68 -2.22 6.14 0.01
C THR A 68 -2.77 6.97 1.18
N PRO A 69 -2.17 8.15 1.43
CA PRO A 69 -2.56 9.00 2.54
C PRO A 69 -3.98 9.53 2.41
N ASP A 70 -4.59 9.86 3.53
CA ASP A 70 -5.91 10.48 3.56
C ASP A 70 -5.92 11.84 2.86
N HIS A 71 -7.10 12.25 2.40
CA HIS A 71 -7.32 13.52 1.69
C HIS A 71 -6.70 14.72 2.43
N ASP A 72 -6.90 14.80 3.74
CA ASP A 72 -6.42 15.94 4.54
C ASP A 72 -4.89 16.01 4.60
N VAL A 73 -4.25 14.85 4.65
CA VAL A 73 -2.79 14.71 4.57
C VAL A 73 -2.28 15.23 3.23
N LEU A 74 -2.88 14.78 2.13
CA LEU A 74 -2.52 15.23 0.79
C LEU A 74 -2.78 16.73 0.59
N ALA A 75 -3.86 17.24 1.16
CA ALA A 75 -4.14 18.67 1.13
C ALA A 75 -3.05 19.48 1.84
N GLU A 76 -2.51 18.99 2.97
CA GLU A 76 -1.42 19.66 3.69
C GLU A 76 -0.10 19.59 2.92
N VAL A 77 0.22 18.43 2.32
CA VAL A 77 1.36 18.29 1.41
C VAL A 77 1.27 19.30 0.27
N TYR A 78 0.12 19.44 -0.37
CA TYR A 78 -0.07 20.39 -1.47
C TYR A 78 0.04 21.86 -1.01
N ARG A 79 -0.53 22.21 0.17
CA ARG A 79 -0.40 23.54 0.74
C ARG A 79 1.06 23.90 1.02
N THR A 80 1.83 22.95 1.52
CA THR A 80 3.27 23.10 1.78
C THR A 80 4.03 23.36 0.48
N LEU A 81 3.82 22.57 -0.56
CA LEU A 81 4.44 22.77 -1.87
C LEU A 81 4.09 24.13 -2.47
N ARG A 82 2.82 24.56 -2.36
CA ARG A 82 2.41 25.89 -2.79
C ARG A 82 3.06 27.03 -1.99
N ALA A 83 3.26 26.85 -0.69
CA ALA A 83 3.95 27.81 0.14
C ALA A 83 5.41 27.98 -0.28
N TRP A 84 6.08 26.88 -0.65
CA TRP A 84 7.44 26.92 -1.20
C TRP A 84 7.48 27.61 -2.58
N GLN A 85 6.56 27.26 -3.48
CA GLN A 85 6.48 27.89 -4.81
C GLN A 85 6.33 29.41 -4.76
N ARG A 86 5.67 29.96 -3.72
CA ARG A 86 5.55 31.42 -3.55
C ARG A 86 6.90 32.10 -3.27
N LYS A 87 7.92 31.38 -2.76
CA LYS A 87 9.27 31.91 -2.54
C LYS A 87 10.08 31.96 -3.83
N THR A 88 9.75 31.08 -4.80
CA THR A 88 10.42 30.95 -6.10
C THR A 88 9.36 30.90 -7.22
N PRO A 89 8.68 32.03 -7.51
CA PRO A 89 7.56 32.02 -8.46
C PRO A 89 7.99 31.55 -9.85
N GLY A 90 7.32 30.52 -10.38
CA GLY A 90 7.57 29.98 -11.71
C GLY A 90 8.83 29.15 -11.88
N GLU A 91 9.72 29.11 -10.88
CA GLU A 91 10.94 28.32 -10.93
C GLU A 91 10.78 26.93 -10.31
N PHE A 92 11.68 26.02 -10.66
CA PHE A 92 11.78 24.74 -9.95
C PHE A 92 12.54 24.94 -8.63
N PHE A 93 12.05 24.32 -7.59
CA PHE A 93 12.76 24.22 -6.30
C PHE A 93 13.05 22.76 -5.99
N GLU A 94 14.11 22.52 -5.28
CA GLU A 94 14.48 21.19 -4.82
C GLU A 94 13.69 20.82 -3.58
N MET A 95 13.21 19.57 -3.51
CA MET A 95 12.50 19.02 -2.38
C MET A 95 12.78 17.53 -2.26
N ALA A 96 13.25 17.10 -1.09
CA ALA A 96 13.36 15.69 -0.73
C ALA A 96 12.08 15.22 -0.02
N ASP A 97 11.71 13.95 -0.22
CA ASP A 97 10.50 13.39 0.39
C ASP A 97 10.55 13.46 1.92
N GLY A 98 11.72 13.19 2.51
CA GLY A 98 11.93 13.28 3.96
C GLY A 98 11.84 14.72 4.48
N GLU A 99 12.35 15.70 3.73
CA GLU A 99 12.25 17.12 4.07
C GLU A 99 10.79 17.59 4.04
N LEU A 100 10.06 17.24 2.97
CA LEU A 100 8.64 17.55 2.84
C LEU A 100 7.84 16.93 3.99
N ALA A 101 8.11 15.67 4.32
CA ALA A 101 7.47 15.00 5.45
C ALA A 101 7.75 15.71 6.78
N HIS A 102 8.99 16.13 7.01
CA HIS A 102 9.38 16.85 8.22
C HIS A 102 8.65 18.21 8.36
N ILE A 103 8.57 18.97 7.26
CA ILE A 103 7.89 20.26 7.24
C ILE A 103 6.39 20.10 7.52
N VAL A 104 5.75 19.13 6.87
CA VAL A 104 4.32 18.84 7.06
C VAL A 104 4.04 18.34 8.48
N SER A 105 4.91 17.48 9.02
CA SER A 105 4.78 17.00 10.41
C SER A 105 4.94 18.13 11.43
N GLY A 106 5.81 19.09 11.17
CA GLY A 106 5.94 20.30 11.97
C GLY A 106 4.69 21.19 11.99
N ALA A 107 3.83 21.07 10.98
CA ALA A 107 2.52 21.73 10.90
C ALA A 107 1.39 20.97 11.63
N GLY A 108 1.71 19.84 12.27
CA GLY A 108 0.76 19.08 13.08
C GLY A 108 0.11 17.88 12.37
N CYS A 109 0.56 17.53 11.18
CA CYS A 109 0.10 16.37 10.42
C CYS A 109 1.25 15.37 10.30
N GLU A 110 1.33 14.38 11.18
CA GLU A 110 2.40 13.37 11.18
C GLU A 110 2.35 12.51 9.92
N ILE A 111 3.39 12.61 9.07
CA ILE A 111 3.51 11.86 7.83
C ILE A 111 4.91 11.27 7.65
N THR A 112 5.02 10.23 6.84
CA THR A 112 6.29 9.63 6.45
C THR A 112 6.80 10.18 5.11
N ALA A 113 8.07 9.90 4.80
CA ALA A 113 8.63 10.20 3.47
C ALA A 113 7.85 9.46 2.35
N ALA A 114 7.34 8.25 2.62
CA ALA A 114 6.52 7.50 1.68
C ALA A 114 5.19 8.21 1.39
N SER A 115 4.53 8.74 2.42
CA SER A 115 3.32 9.55 2.28
C SER A 115 3.57 10.82 1.44
N ALA A 116 4.69 11.51 1.69
CA ALA A 116 5.09 12.69 0.91
C ALA A 116 5.34 12.34 -0.56
N ALA A 117 6.07 11.24 -0.82
CA ALA A 117 6.35 10.73 -2.15
C ALA A 117 5.07 10.36 -2.91
N CYS A 118 4.11 9.71 -2.23
CA CYS A 118 2.80 9.42 -2.79
C CYS A 118 2.06 10.70 -3.18
N GLY A 119 2.02 11.70 -2.31
CA GLY A 119 1.40 13.00 -2.59
C GLY A 119 1.97 13.66 -3.85
N ILE A 120 3.30 13.70 -3.97
CA ILE A 120 3.97 14.23 -5.17
C ILE A 120 3.58 13.43 -6.42
N ALA A 121 3.53 12.10 -6.33
CA ALA A 121 3.16 11.27 -7.48
C ALA A 121 1.71 11.51 -7.92
N VAL A 122 0.78 11.62 -6.97
CA VAL A 122 -0.64 11.94 -7.23
C VAL A 122 -0.77 13.32 -7.87
N PHE A 123 -0.14 14.36 -7.31
CA PHE A 123 -0.25 15.71 -7.86
C PHE A 123 0.39 15.84 -9.24
N ARG A 124 1.45 15.09 -9.52
CA ARG A 124 2.05 15.02 -10.86
C ARG A 124 1.09 14.36 -11.85
N GLU A 125 0.45 13.25 -11.48
CA GLU A 125 -0.55 12.57 -12.31
C GLU A 125 -1.74 13.47 -12.63
N LEU A 126 -2.20 14.23 -11.64
CA LEU A 126 -3.28 15.21 -11.79
C LEU A 126 -2.86 16.50 -12.53
N GLY A 127 -1.59 16.60 -12.90
CA GLY A 127 -1.07 17.76 -13.62
C GLY A 127 -0.97 19.04 -12.79
N LEU A 128 -1.03 18.94 -11.46
CA LEU A 128 -0.91 20.05 -10.51
C LEU A 128 0.53 20.52 -10.32
N ILE A 129 1.49 19.61 -10.51
CA ILE A 129 2.92 19.86 -10.38
C ILE A 129 3.69 19.25 -11.53
N GLU A 130 4.89 19.74 -11.72
CA GLU A 130 5.92 19.14 -12.59
C GLU A 130 7.10 18.72 -11.74
N THR A 131 7.76 17.62 -12.12
CA THR A 131 8.92 17.12 -11.39
C THR A 131 10.01 16.69 -12.35
N HIS A 132 11.28 16.96 -11.98
CA HIS A 132 12.48 16.45 -12.65
C HIS A 132 13.42 15.80 -11.63
N VAL A 133 14.31 14.94 -12.10
CA VAL A 133 15.33 14.32 -11.25
C VAL A 133 16.31 15.39 -10.77
N ALA A 134 16.62 15.41 -9.48
CA ALA A 134 17.68 16.23 -8.91
C ALA A 134 19.00 15.43 -8.97
N TYR A 135 19.97 15.90 -9.75
CA TYR A 135 21.23 15.16 -9.99
C TYR A 135 22.26 15.27 -8.86
N ALA A 136 22.08 16.18 -7.91
CA ALA A 136 23.10 16.52 -6.92
C ALA A 136 22.71 16.20 -5.47
N SER A 137 21.54 15.63 -5.21
CA SER A 137 20.95 15.60 -3.89
C SER A 137 20.58 14.20 -3.43
N GLY A 138 20.37 14.06 -2.12
CA GLY A 138 20.16 12.79 -1.45
C GLY A 138 18.94 11.97 -1.93
N GLU A 139 18.74 10.85 -1.30
CA GLU A 139 17.69 9.89 -1.64
C GLU A 139 16.29 10.55 -1.62
N GLY A 140 15.54 10.36 -2.71
CA GLY A 140 14.17 10.93 -2.84
C GLY A 140 14.12 12.42 -3.20
N ALA A 141 15.25 13.08 -3.46
CA ALA A 141 15.27 14.49 -3.86
C ALA A 141 14.87 14.67 -5.33
N ARG A 142 14.06 15.69 -5.57
CA ARG A 142 13.60 16.06 -6.93
C ARG A 142 13.38 17.56 -7.05
N MET A 143 13.48 18.04 -8.29
CA MET A 143 13.06 19.39 -8.65
C MET A 143 11.55 19.40 -8.82
N VAL A 144 10.87 20.30 -8.14
CA VAL A 144 9.40 20.44 -8.14
C VAL A 144 9.02 21.83 -8.60
N ARG A 145 7.97 21.93 -9.42
CA ARG A 145 7.30 23.19 -9.75
C ARG A 145 5.79 23.02 -9.64
N VAL A 146 5.14 23.83 -8.84
CA VAL A 146 3.67 23.86 -8.74
C VAL A 146 3.10 24.72 -9.86
N LYS A 147 2.15 24.18 -10.61
CA LYS A 147 1.49 24.92 -11.70
C LYS A 147 0.52 25.97 -11.14
N GLU A 148 0.55 27.15 -11.75
CA GLU A 148 -0.40 28.20 -11.44
C GLU A 148 -1.73 27.99 -12.19
N GLY A 149 -2.82 28.43 -11.60
CA GLY A 149 -4.14 28.41 -12.25
C GLY A 149 -4.80 27.04 -12.36
N ALA A 150 -4.27 26.02 -11.70
CA ALA A 150 -4.95 24.73 -11.60
C ALA A 150 -6.31 24.92 -10.92
N GLY A 151 -7.39 24.53 -11.60
CA GLY A 151 -8.74 24.53 -11.06
C GLY A 151 -8.91 23.51 -9.91
N ARG A 152 -10.13 23.38 -9.42
CA ARG A 152 -10.48 22.32 -8.48
C ARG A 152 -10.32 20.95 -9.16
N VAL A 153 -9.56 20.06 -8.55
CA VAL A 153 -9.28 18.72 -9.03
C VAL A 153 -9.71 17.73 -7.93
N GLU A 154 -10.35 16.67 -8.33
CA GLU A 154 -10.69 15.58 -7.42
C GLU A 154 -9.52 14.60 -7.34
N LEU A 155 -9.09 14.23 -6.12
CA LEU A 155 -7.95 13.31 -5.94
C LEU A 155 -8.22 11.93 -6.56
N THR A 156 -9.48 11.53 -6.62
CA THR A 156 -9.93 10.26 -7.22
C THR A 156 -9.81 10.22 -8.75
N ASP A 157 -9.51 11.34 -9.40
CA ASP A 157 -9.14 11.36 -10.82
C ASP A 157 -7.75 10.75 -11.05
N SER A 158 -6.89 10.73 -10.00
CA SER A 158 -5.65 9.95 -10.02
C SER A 158 -5.96 8.46 -9.93
N VAL A 159 -5.45 7.69 -10.90
CA VAL A 159 -5.57 6.21 -10.91
C VAL A 159 -4.87 5.64 -9.69
N ARG A 160 -3.66 6.11 -9.41
CA ARG A 160 -2.87 5.70 -8.24
C ARG A 160 -3.64 5.87 -6.93
N TYR A 161 -4.24 7.05 -6.74
CA TYR A 161 -4.96 7.34 -5.50
C TYR A 161 -6.21 6.46 -5.35
N ARG A 162 -6.97 6.32 -6.42
CA ARG A 162 -8.18 5.48 -6.45
C ARG A 162 -7.88 4.01 -6.21
N GLU A 163 -6.83 3.47 -6.86
CA GLU A 163 -6.40 2.08 -6.66
C GLU A 163 -5.92 1.85 -5.23
N GLY A 164 -5.13 2.76 -4.68
CA GLY A 164 -4.65 2.66 -3.31
C GLY A 164 -5.77 2.72 -2.27
N LEU A 165 -6.81 3.54 -2.46
CA LEU A 165 -8.01 3.50 -1.61
C LEU A 165 -8.70 2.13 -1.70
N GLY A 166 -8.79 1.56 -2.92
CA GLY A 166 -9.33 0.21 -3.12
C GLY A 166 -8.52 -0.86 -2.38
N GLU A 167 -7.20 -0.77 -2.37
CA GLU A 167 -6.34 -1.70 -1.62
C GLU A 167 -6.57 -1.62 -0.11
N ARG A 168 -6.75 -0.42 0.44
CA ARG A 168 -7.11 -0.22 1.86
C ARG A 168 -8.46 -0.85 2.19
N ASP A 169 -9.47 -0.68 1.34
CA ASP A 169 -10.78 -1.28 1.51
C ASP A 169 -10.73 -2.81 1.41
N ILE A 170 -9.94 -3.35 0.48
CA ILE A 170 -9.72 -4.79 0.32
C ILE A 170 -9.04 -5.37 1.58
N PHE A 171 -8.01 -4.72 2.10
CA PHE A 171 -7.35 -5.16 3.33
C PHE A 171 -8.30 -5.18 4.51
N LYS A 172 -9.09 -4.13 4.69
CA LYS A 172 -10.07 -4.05 5.76
C LYS A 172 -11.11 -5.17 5.68
N ALA A 173 -11.68 -5.40 4.50
CA ALA A 173 -12.65 -6.46 4.26
C ALA A 173 -12.05 -7.86 4.49
N PHE A 174 -10.79 -8.06 4.07
CA PHE A 174 -10.07 -9.32 4.29
C PHE A 174 -9.81 -9.56 5.78
N TYR A 175 -9.37 -8.54 6.51
CA TYR A 175 -9.15 -8.62 7.95
C TYR A 175 -10.43 -8.94 8.73
N GLU A 176 -11.53 -8.25 8.43
CA GLU A 176 -12.83 -8.50 9.03
C GLU A 176 -13.30 -9.95 8.75
N TRP A 177 -13.13 -10.41 7.52
CA TRP A 177 -13.45 -11.78 7.14
C TRP A 177 -12.59 -12.81 7.90
N VAL A 178 -11.28 -12.59 8.05
CA VAL A 178 -10.38 -13.51 8.77
C VAL A 178 -10.78 -13.64 10.24
N ILE A 179 -11.16 -12.53 10.88
CA ILE A 179 -11.58 -12.53 12.30
C ILE A 179 -12.88 -13.32 12.50
N ASP A 180 -13.84 -13.16 11.59
CA ASP A 180 -15.17 -13.77 11.71
C ASP A 180 -15.22 -15.17 11.08
N CYS A 181 -14.11 -15.62 10.46
CA CYS A 181 -14.06 -16.88 9.73
C CYS A 181 -13.86 -18.06 10.68
N ASP A 182 -14.69 -19.08 10.53
CA ASP A 182 -14.46 -20.38 11.16
C ASP A 182 -13.44 -21.23 10.34
N CYS A 183 -12.92 -22.29 10.96
CA CYS A 183 -11.93 -23.17 10.33
C CYS A 183 -12.46 -23.80 9.03
N ALA A 184 -13.74 -24.14 8.94
CA ALA A 184 -14.32 -24.77 7.76
C ALA A 184 -14.38 -23.80 6.56
N ARG A 185 -14.71 -22.54 6.81
CA ARG A 185 -14.68 -21.49 5.77
C ARG A 185 -13.26 -21.19 5.30
N LEU A 186 -12.31 -21.19 6.25
CA LEU A 186 -10.90 -20.99 5.93
C LEU A 186 -10.37 -22.13 5.05
N GLU A 187 -10.72 -23.39 5.40
CA GLU A 187 -10.34 -24.57 4.64
C GLU A 187 -10.91 -24.54 3.21
N GLN A 188 -12.20 -24.21 3.06
CA GLN A 188 -12.81 -24.04 1.74
C GLN A 188 -12.08 -22.99 0.90
N ARG A 189 -11.59 -21.94 1.53
CA ARG A 189 -10.89 -20.87 0.82
C ARG A 189 -9.49 -21.26 0.39
N VAL A 190 -8.76 -22.00 1.22
CA VAL A 190 -7.42 -22.52 0.89
C VAL A 190 -7.48 -23.60 -0.17
N SER A 191 -8.49 -24.48 -0.12
CA SER A 191 -8.63 -25.63 -1.02
C SER A 191 -9.35 -25.31 -2.32
N GLY A 192 -10.07 -24.20 -2.39
CA GLY A 192 -10.85 -23.79 -3.55
C GLY A 192 -10.08 -22.85 -4.49
N PRO A 193 -10.18 -23.04 -5.82
CA PRO A 193 -9.63 -22.07 -6.75
C PRO A 193 -10.40 -20.74 -6.63
N ILE A 194 -9.68 -19.61 -6.69
CA ILE A 194 -10.31 -18.30 -6.87
C ILE A 194 -10.82 -18.27 -8.30
N THR A 195 -12.13 -18.39 -8.47
CA THR A 195 -12.75 -18.29 -9.80
C THR A 195 -13.24 -16.86 -10.04
N PRO A 196 -13.29 -16.39 -11.28
CA PRO A 196 -13.81 -15.06 -11.62
C PRO A 196 -15.27 -14.82 -11.19
N GLN A 197 -16.00 -15.89 -10.87
CA GLN A 197 -17.39 -15.84 -10.39
C GLN A 197 -17.50 -15.62 -8.88
N MET A 198 -16.42 -15.79 -8.13
CA MET A 198 -16.39 -15.44 -6.70
C MET A 198 -16.36 -13.91 -6.59
N LYS A 199 -17.44 -13.33 -6.06
CA LYS A 199 -17.43 -11.90 -5.73
C LYS A 199 -16.29 -11.64 -4.76
N PRO A 200 -15.42 -10.67 -5.03
CA PRO A 200 -14.42 -10.22 -4.09
C PRO A 200 -15.06 -9.91 -2.74
N LEU A 201 -14.34 -10.17 -1.64
CA LEU A 201 -14.87 -9.97 -0.27
C LEU A 201 -15.37 -8.54 -0.04
N HIS A 202 -14.75 -7.56 -0.65
CA HIS A 202 -15.13 -6.14 -0.55
C HIS A 202 -16.41 -5.74 -1.33
N LEU A 203 -17.00 -6.67 -2.10
CA LEU A 203 -18.26 -6.43 -2.83
C LEU A 203 -19.45 -7.18 -2.23
N ARG A 204 -19.28 -7.77 -1.05
CA ARG A 204 -20.34 -8.37 -0.24
C ARG A 204 -20.75 -7.39 0.83
#